data_deddb6ad2fb071514674ab401f499df3
#
_entry.id   deddb6ad2fb071514674ab401f499df3
#
_cell.length_a   1.000
_cell.length_b   1.000
_cell.length_c   1.000
_cell.angle_alpha   90.00
_cell.angle_beta   90.00
_cell.angle_gamma   90.00
#
_symmetry.space_group_name_H-M   'P 1'
#
loop_
_entity.id
_entity.type
_entity.pdbx_description
1 polymer ?
#
loop_
_entity_poly.entity_id
_entity_poly.type
_entity_poly.pdbx_seq_one_letter_code
_entity_poly.pdbx_strand_id
1 'polypeptide(L)'
;MIFKAQTEWVKPTEFPDLRQADTIAIDLETHDPKLKTMGTGSIIGRGKVVGVAVAVDGYSGYFPFDHEGGGNLEKDKVLQWFRDICQSQADKIFHNAMYDVCWIRSMGIKINGNIYDTMIAASLVNENRFRYDLGSLGWDYCGQGKNETELVNAAKEWGVDPKADMWKLPAMYVGNYAERDAELTLALWRVMQKELSDQDLGAIFDLETELFPCLVDMRFLGVRVDVQAAQKLKKQLAAEEKELLQTIKKETQVDVQIWAARSIEKVFQHLHLPYERTEKTNSPSFTKNFLSTHEHPLVKCIAKAREINKAHTTFI
;
A
#
# COMPACT_ATOMS: atom_id res chain seq x y z
N MET A 1 4.79 35.01 1.06
CA MET A 1 5.07 34.17 2.25
C MET A 1 6.53 33.73 2.12
N ILE A 2 7.37 33.95 3.12
CA ILE A 2 8.77 33.48 3.10
C ILE A 2 8.74 32.08 3.69
N PHE A 3 8.98 31.07 2.87
CA PHE A 3 9.08 29.68 3.34
C PHE A 3 10.38 29.49 4.12
N LYS A 4 10.30 28.82 5.25
CA LYS A 4 11.44 28.54 6.15
C LYS A 4 12.05 27.17 5.93
N ALA A 5 11.33 26.25 5.25
CA ALA A 5 11.87 24.95 4.91
C ALA A 5 13.11 25.14 4.03
N GLN A 6 14.20 24.48 4.43
CA GLN A 6 15.48 24.52 3.73
C GLN A 6 15.81 23.11 3.24
N THR A 7 16.49 23.05 2.12
CA THR A 7 17.03 21.82 1.56
C THR A 7 18.37 22.13 0.88
N GLU A 8 19.30 21.20 0.96
CA GLU A 8 20.54 21.23 0.21
C GLU A 8 20.45 20.46 -1.11
N TRP A 9 19.31 19.81 -1.37
CA TRP A 9 19.12 19.03 -2.58
C TRP A 9 19.11 19.92 -3.82
N VAL A 10 19.85 19.47 -4.83
CA VAL A 10 19.95 20.14 -6.12
C VAL A 10 19.54 19.14 -7.20
N LYS A 11 18.59 19.55 -8.05
CA LYS A 11 18.14 18.69 -9.14
C LYS A 11 19.28 18.34 -10.09
N PRO A 12 19.33 17.11 -10.62
CA PRO A 12 20.32 16.72 -11.62
C PRO A 12 20.32 17.65 -12.83
N THR A 13 21.51 17.96 -13.35
CA THR A 13 21.69 18.73 -14.58
C THR A 13 21.94 17.85 -15.79
N GLU A 14 22.33 16.60 -15.56
CA GLU A 14 22.68 15.61 -16.57
C GLU A 14 21.88 14.31 -16.35
N PHE A 15 21.74 13.56 -17.42
CA PHE A 15 21.14 12.24 -17.41
C PHE A 15 22.24 11.18 -17.50
N PRO A 16 22.60 10.51 -16.39
CA PRO A 16 23.68 9.52 -16.41
C PRO A 16 23.30 8.31 -17.26
N ASP A 17 24.29 7.73 -17.95
CA ASP A 17 24.10 6.48 -18.65
C ASP A 17 24.24 5.29 -17.67
N LEU A 18 23.12 4.77 -17.21
CA LEU A 18 23.04 3.66 -16.26
C LEU A 18 22.80 2.31 -16.95
N ARG A 19 22.77 2.25 -18.28
CA ARG A 19 22.44 1.04 -19.03
C ARG A 19 23.47 -0.07 -18.89
N GLN A 20 24.68 0.25 -18.43
CA GLN A 20 25.75 -0.71 -18.17
C GLN A 20 25.83 -1.17 -16.71
N ALA A 21 24.95 -0.68 -15.84
CA ALA A 21 24.85 -1.18 -14.49
C ALA A 21 24.28 -2.61 -14.46
N ASP A 22 24.75 -3.44 -13.56
CA ASP A 22 24.19 -4.79 -13.36
C ASP A 22 22.80 -4.71 -12.73
N THR A 23 22.63 -3.81 -11.78
CA THR A 23 21.38 -3.60 -11.03
C THR A 23 21.05 -2.13 -10.90
N ILE A 24 19.77 -1.77 -11.03
CA ILE A 24 19.26 -0.41 -10.85
C ILE A 24 18.06 -0.45 -9.92
N ALA A 25 18.15 0.15 -8.75
CA ALA A 25 17.01 0.38 -7.89
C ALA A 25 16.20 1.57 -8.41
N ILE A 26 14.87 1.44 -8.42
CA ILE A 26 13.94 2.43 -8.95
C ILE A 26 12.83 2.65 -7.94
N ASP A 27 12.48 3.90 -7.70
CA ASP A 27 11.34 4.34 -6.91
C ASP A 27 10.61 5.46 -7.64
N LEU A 28 9.27 5.45 -7.64
CA LEU A 28 8.45 6.43 -8.34
C LEU A 28 7.69 7.31 -7.36
N GLU A 29 7.82 8.61 -7.53
CA GLU A 29 6.94 9.55 -6.86
C GLU A 29 5.69 9.83 -7.68
N THR A 30 4.53 9.74 -7.05
CA THR A 30 3.26 9.74 -7.76
C THR A 30 2.21 10.65 -7.12
N HIS A 31 1.27 11.09 -7.95
CA HIS A 31 -0.03 11.59 -7.51
C HIS A 31 -1.08 10.50 -7.76
N ASP A 32 -1.49 9.79 -6.72
CA ASP A 32 -2.55 8.77 -6.78
C ASP A 32 -3.70 9.12 -5.80
N PRO A 33 -4.66 9.94 -6.23
CA PRO A 33 -5.58 10.64 -5.32
C PRO A 33 -6.57 9.74 -4.57
N LYS A 34 -6.73 8.49 -4.99
CA LYS A 34 -7.67 7.53 -4.37
C LYS A 34 -7.03 6.20 -4.01
N LEU A 35 -5.71 6.16 -3.89
CA LEU A 35 -4.96 4.94 -3.59
C LEU A 35 -5.53 4.16 -2.40
N LYS A 36 -5.80 4.84 -1.28
CA LYS A 36 -6.30 4.20 -0.05
C LYS A 36 -7.74 3.68 -0.15
N THR A 37 -8.54 4.19 -1.05
CA THR A 37 -9.99 3.87 -1.13
C THR A 37 -10.38 3.04 -2.34
N MET A 38 -9.61 3.13 -3.43
CA MET A 38 -9.93 2.49 -4.71
C MET A 38 -8.75 1.71 -5.30
N GLY A 39 -7.64 1.60 -4.57
CA GLY A 39 -6.41 1.01 -5.11
C GLY A 39 -5.69 1.91 -6.11
N THR A 40 -4.62 1.38 -6.71
CA THR A 40 -3.78 2.14 -7.64
C THR A 40 -4.54 2.69 -8.83
N GLY A 41 -4.28 3.95 -9.15
CA GLY A 41 -4.85 4.64 -10.29
C GLY A 41 -4.20 4.34 -11.63
N SER A 42 -3.00 3.75 -11.63
CA SER A 42 -2.20 3.47 -12.84
C SER A 42 -2.96 2.66 -13.90
N ILE A 43 -3.77 1.69 -13.46
CA ILE A 43 -4.48 0.77 -14.36
C ILE A 43 -5.66 1.45 -15.08
N ILE A 44 -6.26 2.44 -14.46
CA ILE A 44 -7.47 3.13 -14.96
C ILE A 44 -7.20 4.58 -15.37
N GLY A 45 -5.94 4.97 -15.49
CA GLY A 45 -5.54 6.33 -15.90
C GLY A 45 -5.90 7.42 -14.91
N ARG A 46 -5.95 7.10 -13.59
CA ARG A 46 -6.26 8.06 -12.53
C ARG A 46 -4.99 8.38 -11.74
N GLY A 47 -4.52 9.60 -11.86
CA GLY A 47 -3.27 10.06 -11.26
C GLY A 47 -2.13 10.13 -12.27
N LYS A 48 -0.91 10.29 -11.79
CA LYS A 48 0.29 10.44 -12.62
C LYS A 48 1.56 10.16 -11.84
N VAL A 49 2.63 9.83 -12.54
CA VAL A 49 4.00 9.85 -12.00
C VAL A 49 4.49 11.30 -12.04
N VAL A 50 5.16 11.75 -11.00
CA VAL A 50 5.68 13.12 -10.89
C VAL A 50 7.20 13.19 -10.91
N GLY A 51 7.86 12.06 -10.63
CA GLY A 51 9.31 11.94 -10.69
C GLY A 51 9.77 10.50 -10.57
N VAL A 52 11.02 10.26 -10.91
CA VAL A 52 11.70 8.96 -10.87
C VAL A 52 12.96 9.11 -10.05
N ALA A 53 13.11 8.28 -9.01
CA ALA A 53 14.36 8.10 -8.31
C ALA A 53 15.06 6.82 -8.77
N VAL A 54 16.37 6.86 -8.90
CA VAL A 54 17.20 5.71 -9.25
C VAL A 54 18.41 5.65 -8.35
N ALA A 55 18.89 4.44 -8.07
CA ALA A 55 20.17 4.23 -7.41
C ALA A 55 20.92 3.05 -8.06
N VAL A 56 22.20 3.24 -8.22
CA VAL A 56 23.20 2.23 -8.61
C VAL A 56 24.40 2.35 -7.69
N ASP A 57 25.40 1.49 -7.83
CA ASP A 57 26.65 1.62 -7.06
C ASP A 57 27.33 2.96 -7.28
N GLY A 58 27.47 3.72 -6.18
CA GLY A 58 28.15 5.02 -6.19
C GLY A 58 27.35 6.18 -6.75
N TYR A 59 26.08 5.99 -7.08
CA TYR A 59 25.24 7.07 -7.59
C TYR A 59 23.77 6.89 -7.20
N SER A 60 23.12 7.99 -6.81
CA SER A 60 21.67 8.12 -6.73
C SER A 60 21.22 9.44 -7.31
N GLY A 61 19.97 9.52 -7.76
CA GLY A 61 19.43 10.76 -8.31
C GLY A 61 17.90 10.70 -8.43
N TYR A 62 17.27 11.84 -8.15
CA TYR A 62 15.84 12.05 -8.37
C TYR A 62 15.60 12.96 -9.57
N PHE A 63 14.76 12.55 -10.49
CA PHE A 63 14.44 13.21 -11.76
C PHE A 63 12.96 13.64 -11.77
N PRO A 64 12.62 14.81 -11.16
CA PRO A 64 11.26 15.33 -11.13
C PRO A 64 10.84 15.88 -12.49
N PHE A 65 9.58 15.67 -12.89
CA PHE A 65 9.08 16.17 -14.18
C PHE A 65 7.61 16.65 -14.16
N ASP A 66 6.87 16.45 -13.06
CA ASP A 66 5.45 16.82 -13.05
C ASP A 66 4.95 17.27 -11.65
N HIS A 67 5.82 17.85 -10.81
CA HIS A 67 5.45 18.52 -9.58
C HIS A 67 4.72 19.83 -9.85
N GLU A 68 3.59 20.07 -9.17
CA GLU A 68 2.83 21.31 -9.28
C GLU A 68 3.61 22.51 -8.72
N GLY A 69 4.36 22.30 -7.63
CA GLY A 69 5.20 23.34 -7.01
C GLY A 69 6.43 23.74 -7.82
N GLY A 70 6.68 23.10 -8.96
CA GLY A 70 7.79 23.42 -9.85
C GLY A 70 9.10 22.72 -9.50
N GLY A 71 10.21 23.19 -10.07
CA GLY A 71 11.53 22.56 -9.94
C GLY A 71 11.72 21.36 -10.88
N ASN A 72 10.81 21.16 -11.82
CA ASN A 72 10.82 20.05 -12.76
C ASN A 72 11.96 20.14 -13.79
N LEU A 73 12.35 18.99 -14.28
CA LEU A 73 13.13 18.80 -15.50
C LEU A 73 12.21 18.77 -16.73
N GLU A 74 12.80 18.76 -17.90
CA GLU A 74 12.05 18.60 -19.15
C GLU A 74 11.47 17.17 -19.23
N LYS A 75 10.14 17.06 -19.16
CA LYS A 75 9.42 15.79 -19.03
C LYS A 75 9.79 14.78 -20.10
N ASP A 76 9.82 15.20 -21.37
CA ASP A 76 10.09 14.28 -22.47
C ASP A 76 11.52 13.72 -22.42
N LYS A 77 12.49 14.52 -21.96
CA LYS A 77 13.87 14.06 -21.76
C LYS A 77 13.96 13.05 -20.61
N VAL A 78 13.31 13.34 -19.47
CA VAL A 78 13.26 12.39 -18.35
C VAL A 78 12.64 11.08 -18.80
N LEU A 79 11.48 11.12 -19.46
CA LEU A 79 10.77 9.92 -19.89
C LEU A 79 11.54 9.13 -20.97
N GLN A 80 12.27 9.80 -21.85
CA GLN A 80 13.12 9.10 -22.84
C GLN A 80 14.29 8.40 -22.14
N TRP A 81 15.02 9.10 -21.28
CA TRP A 81 16.11 8.56 -20.49
C TRP A 81 15.64 7.39 -19.61
N PHE A 82 14.52 7.55 -18.94
CA PHE A 82 13.95 6.49 -18.08
C PHE A 82 13.52 5.26 -18.89
N ARG A 83 12.98 5.48 -20.09
CA ARG A 83 12.67 4.37 -21.03
C ARG A 83 13.93 3.59 -21.39
N ASP A 84 15.02 4.29 -21.70
CA ASP A 84 16.28 3.64 -22.06
C ASP A 84 16.84 2.80 -20.91
N ILE A 85 16.73 3.29 -19.67
CA ILE A 85 17.08 2.55 -18.45
C ILE A 85 16.18 1.31 -18.27
N CYS A 86 14.87 1.48 -18.33
CA CYS A 86 13.93 0.38 -18.18
C CYS A 86 14.15 -0.72 -19.22
N GLN A 87 14.52 -0.35 -20.47
CA GLN A 87 14.75 -1.28 -21.56
C GLN A 87 16.17 -1.87 -21.59
N SER A 88 17.10 -1.43 -20.72
CA SER A 88 18.41 -2.05 -20.59
C SER A 88 18.29 -3.47 -20.03
N GLN A 89 19.37 -4.25 -20.16
CA GLN A 89 19.43 -5.62 -19.62
C GLN A 89 19.72 -5.68 -18.11
N ALA A 90 20.03 -4.54 -17.48
CA ALA A 90 20.19 -4.45 -16.03
C ALA A 90 18.99 -5.02 -15.29
N ASP A 91 19.18 -5.65 -14.16
CA ASP A 91 18.09 -6.04 -13.27
C ASP A 91 17.50 -4.81 -12.56
N LYS A 92 16.19 -4.74 -12.46
CA LYS A 92 15.49 -3.64 -11.81
C LYS A 92 15.01 -4.05 -10.43
N ILE A 93 15.41 -3.28 -9.45
CA ILE A 93 15.10 -3.54 -8.04
C ILE A 93 14.08 -2.53 -7.57
N PHE A 94 13.04 -3.01 -6.93
CA PHE A 94 11.96 -2.20 -6.37
C PHE A 94 11.70 -2.60 -4.92
N HIS A 95 10.97 -1.75 -4.23
CA HIS A 95 10.32 -2.09 -2.97
C HIS A 95 8.80 -1.96 -3.13
N ASN A 96 8.05 -3.07 -3.09
CA ASN A 96 6.64 -3.15 -3.51
C ASN A 96 6.48 -2.90 -5.02
N ALA A 97 7.25 -3.64 -5.81
CA ALA A 97 7.36 -3.54 -7.27
C ALA A 97 6.01 -3.44 -8.00
N MET A 98 4.96 -4.06 -7.45
CA MET A 98 3.62 -4.05 -8.05
C MET A 98 3.08 -2.62 -8.25
N TYR A 99 3.42 -1.70 -7.37
CA TYR A 99 2.98 -0.30 -7.48
C TYR A 99 3.71 0.40 -8.64
N ASP A 100 5.04 0.38 -8.60
CA ASP A 100 5.88 1.12 -9.56
C ASP A 100 5.79 0.53 -10.97
N VAL A 101 5.86 -0.78 -11.09
CA VAL A 101 5.77 -1.46 -12.40
C VAL A 101 4.43 -1.21 -13.09
N CYS A 102 3.32 -1.15 -12.33
CA CYS A 102 2.04 -0.77 -12.91
C CYS A 102 2.05 0.68 -13.44
N TRP A 103 2.69 1.62 -12.73
CA TRP A 103 2.85 3.00 -13.22
C TRP A 103 3.76 3.07 -14.44
N ILE A 104 4.89 2.37 -14.45
CA ILE A 104 5.82 2.29 -15.59
C ILE A 104 5.08 1.76 -16.83
N ARG A 105 4.34 0.67 -16.66
CA ARG A 105 3.54 0.09 -17.75
C ARG A 105 2.44 1.05 -18.23
N SER A 106 1.79 1.80 -17.34
CA SER A 106 0.77 2.78 -17.72
C SER A 106 1.31 3.93 -18.55
N MET A 107 2.61 4.23 -18.42
CA MET A 107 3.32 5.19 -19.29
C MET A 107 3.75 4.60 -20.63
N GLY A 108 3.39 3.35 -20.94
CA GLY A 108 3.79 2.67 -22.16
C GLY A 108 5.28 2.28 -22.19
N ILE A 109 5.91 2.14 -21.04
CA ILE A 109 7.32 1.76 -20.90
C ILE A 109 7.39 0.26 -20.60
N LYS A 110 8.21 -0.46 -21.38
CA LYS A 110 8.52 -1.87 -21.16
C LYS A 110 9.78 -1.99 -20.30
N ILE A 111 9.77 -2.92 -19.37
CA ILE A 111 10.94 -3.27 -18.55
C ILE A 111 11.56 -4.54 -19.14
N ASN A 112 12.87 -4.50 -19.38
CA ASN A 112 13.69 -5.67 -19.71
C ASN A 112 14.59 -6.01 -18.52
N GLY A 113 15.20 -7.20 -18.52
CA GLY A 113 15.89 -7.75 -17.34
C GLY A 113 14.93 -8.31 -16.32
N ASN A 114 15.45 -8.75 -15.19
CA ASN A 114 14.63 -9.25 -14.10
C ASN A 114 14.04 -8.08 -13.29
N ILE A 115 12.90 -8.34 -12.67
CA ILE A 115 12.27 -7.42 -11.73
C ILE A 115 12.30 -8.07 -10.35
N TYR A 116 13.11 -7.54 -9.46
CA TYR A 116 13.22 -8.03 -8.10
C TYR A 116 12.51 -7.09 -7.12
N ASP A 117 11.78 -7.69 -6.18
CA ASP A 117 11.04 -6.96 -5.15
C ASP A 117 11.60 -7.28 -3.76
N THR A 118 12.21 -6.29 -3.13
CA THR A 118 12.78 -6.44 -1.78
C THR A 118 11.72 -6.72 -0.71
N MET A 119 10.45 -6.35 -0.94
CA MET A 119 9.36 -6.69 -0.03
C MET A 119 9.00 -8.17 -0.12
N ILE A 120 8.99 -8.75 -1.33
CA ILE A 120 8.81 -10.20 -1.55
C ILE A 120 9.98 -10.95 -0.91
N ALA A 121 11.23 -10.56 -1.23
CA ALA A 121 12.42 -11.17 -0.64
C ALA A 121 12.37 -11.18 0.89
N ALA A 122 12.06 -10.04 1.52
CA ALA A 122 11.97 -9.92 2.97
C ALA A 122 10.85 -10.78 3.57
N SER A 123 9.74 -10.98 2.85
CA SER A 123 8.64 -11.83 3.32
C SER A 123 8.99 -13.32 3.29
N LEU A 124 9.83 -13.75 2.35
CA LEU A 124 10.37 -15.11 2.31
C LEU A 124 11.42 -15.35 3.40
N VAL A 125 12.30 -14.37 3.63
CA VAL A 125 13.34 -14.43 4.66
C VAL A 125 12.75 -14.51 6.07
N ASN A 126 11.66 -13.80 6.33
CA ASN A 126 10.99 -13.83 7.63
C ASN A 126 9.49 -13.51 7.49
N GLU A 127 8.65 -14.54 7.39
CA GLU A 127 7.20 -14.46 7.26
C GLU A 127 6.48 -14.03 8.55
N ASN A 128 7.16 -14.01 9.68
CA ASN A 128 6.58 -13.68 10.99
C ASN A 128 6.60 -12.17 11.30
N ARG A 129 7.06 -11.34 10.38
CA ARG A 129 7.10 -9.89 10.56
C ARG A 129 5.71 -9.28 10.43
N PHE A 130 5.43 -8.28 11.25
CA PHE A 130 4.19 -7.48 11.14
C PHE A 130 4.28 -6.39 10.06
N ARG A 131 5.49 -6.00 9.65
CA ARG A 131 5.73 -4.87 8.76
C ARG A 131 6.85 -5.20 7.79
N TYR A 132 6.58 -4.91 6.51
CA TYR A 132 7.51 -5.06 5.40
C TYR A 132 7.71 -3.73 4.65
N ASP A 133 7.38 -2.58 5.27
CA ASP A 133 7.66 -1.28 4.68
C ASP A 133 9.17 -1.00 4.65
N LEU A 134 9.61 -0.25 3.64
CA LEU A 134 11.02 0.04 3.37
C LEU A 134 11.73 0.65 4.59
N GLY A 135 11.06 1.54 5.33
CA GLY A 135 11.64 2.16 6.52
C GLY A 135 11.94 1.15 7.62
N SER A 136 10.99 0.25 7.94
CA SER A 136 11.18 -0.79 8.96
C SER A 136 12.25 -1.80 8.56
N LEU A 137 12.25 -2.26 7.30
CA LEU A 137 13.27 -3.19 6.79
C LEU A 137 14.64 -2.55 6.73
N GLY A 138 14.72 -1.29 6.30
CA GLY A 138 15.98 -0.55 6.25
C GLY A 138 16.65 -0.42 7.62
N TRP A 139 15.88 -0.12 8.67
CA TRP A 139 16.39 -0.10 10.03
C TRP A 139 16.88 -1.46 10.50
N ASP A 140 16.08 -2.50 10.30
CA ASP A 140 16.35 -3.82 10.86
C ASP A 140 17.50 -4.54 10.14
N TYR A 141 17.63 -4.37 8.82
CA TYR A 141 18.60 -5.09 8.00
C TYR A 141 19.81 -4.25 7.57
N CYS A 142 19.63 -2.93 7.40
CA CYS A 142 20.69 -2.04 6.92
C CYS A 142 21.20 -1.07 8.01
N GLY A 143 20.55 -1.00 9.19
CA GLY A 143 20.87 -0.01 10.23
C GLY A 143 20.58 1.44 9.80
N GLN A 144 19.75 1.64 8.79
CA GLN A 144 19.49 2.92 8.17
C GLN A 144 17.98 3.06 7.85
N GLY A 145 17.45 4.26 8.01
CA GLY A 145 16.04 4.56 7.73
C GLY A 145 15.84 5.56 6.60
N LYS A 146 14.58 5.85 6.34
CA LYS A 146 14.16 6.92 5.44
C LYS A 146 14.54 8.30 6.01
N ASN A 147 14.76 9.27 5.14
CA ASN A 147 14.94 10.67 5.52
C ASN A 147 13.70 11.47 5.09
N GLU A 148 12.75 11.62 6.00
CA GLU A 148 11.48 12.33 5.75
C GLU A 148 11.47 13.77 6.30
N THR A 149 12.54 14.24 6.94
CA THR A 149 12.55 15.49 7.73
C THR A 149 12.25 16.71 6.85
N GLU A 150 12.92 16.84 5.72
CA GLU A 150 12.73 18.00 4.81
C GLU A 150 11.33 17.97 4.18
N LEU A 151 10.89 16.83 3.72
CA LEU A 151 9.57 16.61 3.15
C LEU A 151 8.45 16.98 4.15
N VAL A 152 8.55 16.48 5.38
CA VAL A 152 7.56 16.77 6.44
C VAL A 152 7.53 18.25 6.81
N ASN A 153 8.69 18.89 6.93
CA ASN A 153 8.77 20.33 7.22
C ASN A 153 8.17 21.17 6.10
N ALA A 154 8.50 20.87 4.85
CA ALA A 154 7.94 21.56 3.70
C ALA A 154 6.42 21.35 3.59
N ALA A 155 5.94 20.11 3.75
CA ALA A 155 4.52 19.81 3.72
C ALA A 155 3.73 20.56 4.79
N LYS A 156 4.28 20.68 6.00
CA LYS A 156 3.69 21.46 7.09
C LYS A 156 3.58 22.95 6.74
N GLU A 157 4.59 23.54 6.12
CA GLU A 157 4.56 24.94 5.69
C GLU A 157 3.60 25.19 4.54
N TRP A 158 3.46 24.21 3.63
CA TRP A 158 2.51 24.26 2.51
C TRP A 158 1.07 23.93 2.94
N GLY A 159 0.87 23.36 4.15
CA GLY A 159 -0.46 22.93 4.63
C GLY A 159 -1.00 21.72 3.88
N VAL A 160 -0.14 20.78 3.48
CA VAL A 160 -0.47 19.58 2.71
C VAL A 160 -0.03 18.30 3.45
N ASP A 161 -0.59 17.16 3.06
CA ASP A 161 -0.12 15.87 3.57
C ASP A 161 1.23 15.50 2.93
N PRO A 162 2.27 15.14 3.71
CA PRO A 162 3.61 14.89 3.18
C PRO A 162 3.68 13.72 2.21
N LYS A 163 2.78 12.75 2.28
CA LYS A 163 2.79 11.56 1.39
C LYS A 163 1.71 11.64 0.32
N ALA A 164 0.48 11.98 0.69
CA ALA A 164 -0.62 12.03 -0.27
C ALA A 164 -0.54 13.23 -1.23
N ASP A 165 0.07 14.32 -0.78
CA ASP A 165 0.12 15.60 -1.50
C ASP A 165 1.55 16.05 -1.86
N MET A 166 2.57 15.21 -1.73
CA MET A 166 3.96 15.59 -2.04
C MET A 166 4.14 16.11 -3.48
N TRP A 167 3.31 15.65 -4.40
CA TRP A 167 3.28 16.12 -5.78
C TRP A 167 2.97 17.62 -5.95
N LYS A 168 2.37 18.24 -4.91
CA LYS A 168 2.09 19.70 -4.87
C LYS A 168 3.31 20.50 -4.44
N LEU A 169 4.26 19.87 -3.77
CA LEU A 169 5.48 20.54 -3.30
C LEU A 169 6.45 20.83 -4.46
N PRO A 170 7.27 21.87 -4.35
CA PRO A 170 8.44 21.99 -5.20
C PRO A 170 9.34 20.76 -5.07
N ALA A 171 9.82 20.25 -6.21
CA ALA A 171 10.62 19.04 -6.29
C ALA A 171 11.84 19.03 -5.36
N MET A 172 12.41 20.19 -5.07
CA MET A 172 13.57 20.34 -4.19
C MET A 172 13.34 19.82 -2.77
N TYR A 173 12.11 19.79 -2.27
CA TYR A 173 11.79 19.27 -0.94
C TYR A 173 11.47 17.77 -0.92
N VAL A 174 11.36 17.18 -2.10
CA VAL A 174 11.08 15.74 -2.28
C VAL A 174 12.36 14.99 -2.65
N GLY A 175 13.34 15.67 -3.26
CA GLY A 175 14.51 15.03 -3.85
C GLY A 175 15.31 14.16 -2.90
N ASN A 176 15.72 14.65 -1.73
CA ASN A 176 16.47 13.87 -0.75
C ASN A 176 15.69 12.65 -0.23
N TYR A 177 14.37 12.78 -0.11
CA TYR A 177 13.51 11.68 0.29
C TYR A 177 13.46 10.59 -0.79
N ALA A 178 13.21 10.97 -2.04
CA ALA A 178 13.09 10.04 -3.16
C ALA A 178 14.42 9.33 -3.47
N GLU A 179 15.53 10.06 -3.50
CA GLU A 179 16.87 9.47 -3.67
C GLU A 179 17.19 8.47 -2.56
N ARG A 180 16.84 8.82 -1.32
CA ARG A 180 17.06 7.95 -0.16
C ARG A 180 16.25 6.67 -0.24
N ASP A 181 15.01 6.70 -0.75
CA ASP A 181 14.20 5.50 -0.91
C ASP A 181 14.80 4.55 -1.97
N ALA A 182 15.31 5.07 -3.08
CA ALA A 182 16.03 4.27 -4.07
C ALA A 182 17.36 3.68 -3.53
N GLU A 183 18.17 4.48 -2.81
CA GLU A 183 19.40 4.00 -2.15
C GLU A 183 19.12 2.91 -1.14
N LEU A 184 18.12 3.10 -0.29
CA LEU A 184 17.75 2.14 0.74
C LEU A 184 17.22 0.83 0.12
N THR A 185 16.47 0.93 -0.99
CA THR A 185 16.02 -0.22 -1.76
C THR A 185 17.19 -1.02 -2.31
N LEU A 186 18.21 -0.36 -2.87
CA LEU A 186 19.43 -1.02 -3.35
C LEU A 186 20.23 -1.66 -2.21
N ALA A 187 20.40 -0.94 -1.10
CA ALA A 187 21.10 -1.46 0.07
C ALA A 187 20.39 -2.68 0.66
N LEU A 188 19.08 -2.62 0.78
CA LEU A 188 18.26 -3.72 1.27
C LEU A 188 18.34 -4.93 0.34
N TRP A 189 18.34 -4.73 -0.98
CA TRP A 189 18.48 -5.82 -1.95
C TRP A 189 19.76 -6.64 -1.74
N ARG A 190 20.88 -5.97 -1.51
CA ARG A 190 22.16 -6.67 -1.24
C ARG A 190 22.09 -7.55 0.01
N VAL A 191 21.44 -7.06 1.05
CA VAL A 191 21.23 -7.87 2.27
C VAL A 191 20.28 -9.02 1.97
N MET A 192 19.18 -8.77 1.27
CA MET A 192 18.19 -9.81 0.93
C MET A 192 18.78 -10.90 0.05
N GLN A 193 19.64 -10.58 -0.92
CA GLN A 193 20.35 -11.59 -1.72
C GLN A 193 21.16 -12.55 -0.84
N LYS A 194 21.87 -12.01 0.16
CA LYS A 194 22.63 -12.83 1.10
C LYS A 194 21.70 -13.69 1.96
N GLU A 195 20.66 -13.11 2.55
CA GLU A 195 19.70 -13.83 3.39
C GLU A 195 18.97 -14.95 2.62
N LEU A 196 18.55 -14.70 1.37
CA LEU A 196 17.94 -15.71 0.51
C LEU A 196 18.90 -16.87 0.24
N SER A 197 20.18 -16.58 0.00
CA SER A 197 21.20 -17.59 -0.20
C SER A 197 21.51 -18.39 1.07
N ASP A 198 21.68 -17.71 2.20
CA ASP A 198 22.03 -18.33 3.49
C ASP A 198 20.91 -19.27 4.00
N GLN A 199 19.65 -19.00 3.62
CA GLN A 199 18.47 -19.78 4.02
C GLN A 199 17.99 -20.76 2.94
N ASP A 200 18.71 -20.90 1.82
CA ASP A 200 18.32 -21.77 0.67
C ASP A 200 16.93 -21.44 0.09
N LEU A 201 16.59 -20.15 0.00
CA LEU A 201 15.32 -19.66 -0.49
C LEU A 201 15.34 -19.25 -1.97
N GLY A 202 16.46 -19.48 -2.68
CA GLY A 202 16.62 -19.07 -4.09
C GLY A 202 15.52 -19.59 -4.99
N ALA A 203 15.21 -20.88 -4.94
CA ALA A 203 14.22 -21.48 -5.83
C ALA A 203 12.79 -20.91 -5.64
N ILE A 204 12.38 -20.59 -4.41
CA ILE A 204 11.07 -19.99 -4.15
C ILE A 204 11.06 -18.51 -4.56
N PHE A 205 12.16 -17.79 -4.37
CA PHE A 205 12.28 -16.42 -4.81
C PHE A 205 12.28 -16.30 -6.36
N ASP A 206 12.92 -17.23 -7.06
CA ASP A 206 12.86 -17.30 -8.52
C ASP A 206 11.44 -17.55 -9.01
N LEU A 207 10.69 -18.45 -8.36
CA LEU A 207 9.28 -18.69 -8.67
C LEU A 207 8.43 -17.42 -8.51
N GLU A 208 8.60 -16.68 -7.42
CA GLU A 208 7.88 -15.41 -7.17
C GLU A 208 8.26 -14.34 -8.22
N THR A 209 9.54 -14.30 -8.60
CA THR A 209 10.04 -13.38 -9.64
C THR A 209 9.45 -13.69 -11.00
N GLU A 210 9.38 -14.96 -11.39
CA GLU A 210 8.76 -15.40 -12.65
C GLU A 210 7.23 -15.21 -12.65
N LEU A 211 6.58 -15.37 -11.50
CA LEU A 211 5.14 -15.16 -11.35
C LEU A 211 4.77 -13.66 -11.44
N PHE A 212 5.64 -12.77 -11.03
CA PHE A 212 5.35 -11.35 -10.89
C PHE A 212 4.79 -10.69 -12.17
N PRO A 213 5.37 -10.87 -13.37
CA PRO A 213 4.80 -10.32 -14.62
C PRO A 213 3.37 -10.81 -14.90
N CYS A 214 3.06 -12.07 -14.57
CA CYS A 214 1.71 -12.61 -14.70
C CYS A 214 0.72 -11.86 -13.79
N LEU A 215 1.09 -11.58 -12.56
CA LEU A 215 0.26 -10.81 -11.63
C LEU A 215 0.03 -9.36 -12.10
N VAL A 216 1.04 -8.74 -12.72
CA VAL A 216 0.88 -7.43 -13.37
C VAL A 216 -0.11 -7.52 -14.53
N ASP A 217 0.00 -8.54 -15.39
CA ASP A 217 -0.94 -8.76 -16.49
C ASP A 217 -2.37 -8.97 -16.00
N MET A 218 -2.57 -9.77 -14.95
CA MET A 218 -3.87 -9.98 -14.33
C MET A 218 -4.49 -8.66 -13.82
N ARG A 219 -3.68 -7.76 -13.25
CA ARG A 219 -4.16 -6.44 -12.82
C ARG A 219 -4.65 -5.58 -13.98
N PHE A 220 -3.92 -5.56 -15.09
CA PHE A 220 -4.32 -4.80 -16.28
C PHE A 220 -5.50 -5.42 -17.02
N LEU A 221 -5.61 -6.74 -17.02
CA LEU A 221 -6.76 -7.44 -17.59
C LEU A 221 -8.03 -7.18 -16.76
N GLY A 222 -7.89 -7.15 -15.42
CA GLY A 222 -8.98 -6.98 -14.48
C GLY A 222 -9.90 -8.21 -14.40
N VAL A 223 -10.96 -8.06 -13.61
CA VAL A 223 -12.00 -9.06 -13.44
C VAL A 223 -13.35 -8.46 -13.78
N ARG A 224 -14.11 -9.15 -14.62
CA ARG A 224 -15.47 -8.72 -14.95
C ARG A 224 -16.40 -8.91 -13.76
N VAL A 225 -17.03 -7.83 -13.33
CA VAL A 225 -18.02 -7.82 -12.24
C VAL A 225 -19.38 -7.41 -12.80
N ASP A 226 -20.44 -8.16 -12.44
CA ASP A 226 -21.82 -7.72 -12.68
C ASP A 226 -22.20 -6.67 -11.63
N VAL A 227 -21.97 -5.42 -11.96
CA VAL A 227 -22.22 -4.27 -11.07
C VAL A 227 -23.69 -4.14 -10.70
N GLN A 228 -24.62 -4.48 -11.62
CA GLN A 228 -26.05 -4.36 -11.37
C GLN A 228 -26.50 -5.43 -10.37
N ALA A 229 -26.06 -6.67 -10.53
CA ALA A 229 -26.32 -7.75 -9.58
C ALA A 229 -25.73 -7.43 -8.21
N ALA A 230 -24.48 -6.95 -8.16
CA ALA A 230 -23.82 -6.55 -6.91
C ALA A 230 -24.60 -5.44 -6.18
N GLN A 231 -25.02 -4.38 -6.88
CA GLN A 231 -25.81 -3.30 -6.29
C GLN A 231 -27.18 -3.75 -5.80
N LYS A 232 -27.84 -4.67 -6.53
CA LYS A 232 -29.12 -5.26 -6.11
C LYS A 232 -28.93 -6.07 -4.83
N LEU A 233 -27.90 -6.93 -4.80
CA LEU A 233 -27.58 -7.73 -3.63
C LEU A 233 -27.25 -6.87 -2.41
N LYS A 234 -26.44 -5.81 -2.58
CA LYS A 234 -26.12 -4.84 -1.51
C LYS A 234 -27.37 -4.26 -0.87
N LYS A 235 -28.35 -3.83 -1.70
CA LYS A 235 -29.64 -3.28 -1.20
C LYS A 235 -30.44 -4.33 -0.46
N GLN A 236 -30.48 -5.57 -0.95
CA GLN A 236 -31.19 -6.68 -0.30
C GLN A 236 -30.58 -6.98 1.07
N LEU A 237 -29.25 -7.13 1.14
CA LEU A 237 -28.55 -7.40 2.39
C LEU A 237 -28.71 -6.27 3.42
N ALA A 238 -28.63 -5.01 2.99
CA ALA A 238 -28.88 -3.87 3.88
C ALA A 238 -30.31 -3.81 4.44
N ALA A 239 -31.31 -4.22 3.64
CA ALA A 239 -32.69 -4.33 4.12
C ALA A 239 -32.84 -5.47 5.13
N GLU A 240 -32.28 -6.65 4.84
CA GLU A 240 -32.28 -7.80 5.74
C GLU A 240 -31.59 -7.49 7.09
N GLU A 241 -30.44 -6.83 7.07
CA GLU A 241 -29.75 -6.36 8.29
C GLU A 241 -30.68 -5.46 9.11
N LYS A 242 -31.32 -4.48 8.47
CA LYS A 242 -32.23 -3.57 9.14
C LYS A 242 -33.39 -4.28 9.80
N GLU A 243 -33.98 -5.30 9.15
CA GLU A 243 -35.07 -6.12 9.70
C GLU A 243 -34.61 -6.90 10.93
N LEU A 244 -33.41 -7.51 10.90
CA LEU A 244 -32.83 -8.21 12.03
C LEU A 244 -32.61 -7.27 13.23
N LEU A 245 -32.06 -6.07 12.98
CA LEU A 245 -31.83 -5.07 14.02
C LEU A 245 -33.18 -4.55 14.61
N GLN A 246 -34.20 -4.36 13.79
CA GLN A 246 -35.53 -3.99 14.24
C GLN A 246 -36.17 -5.08 15.09
N THR A 247 -36.01 -6.36 14.76
CA THR A 247 -36.48 -7.47 15.54
C THR A 247 -35.81 -7.51 16.92
N ILE A 248 -34.49 -7.34 16.98
CA ILE A 248 -33.77 -7.26 18.26
C ILE A 248 -34.29 -6.07 19.09
N LYS A 249 -34.44 -4.90 18.48
CA LYS A 249 -34.92 -3.69 19.15
C LYS A 249 -36.33 -3.83 19.69
N LYS A 250 -37.24 -4.46 18.93
CA LYS A 250 -38.62 -4.70 19.33
C LYS A 250 -38.70 -5.58 20.57
N GLU A 251 -37.92 -6.65 20.60
CA GLU A 251 -37.98 -7.65 21.68
C GLU A 251 -37.20 -7.23 22.94
N THR A 252 -36.13 -6.43 22.78
CA THR A 252 -35.21 -6.09 23.90
C THR A 252 -35.23 -4.61 24.26
N GLN A 253 -35.90 -3.75 23.50
CA GLN A 253 -35.84 -2.28 23.60
C GLN A 253 -34.43 -1.70 23.47
N VAL A 254 -33.43 -2.50 23.02
CA VAL A 254 -32.04 -2.10 22.83
C VAL A 254 -31.79 -1.79 21.36
N ASP A 255 -31.29 -0.59 21.08
CA ASP A 255 -30.77 -0.22 19.78
C ASP A 255 -29.33 -0.72 19.64
N VAL A 256 -29.17 -1.96 19.16
CA VAL A 256 -27.91 -2.67 19.23
C VAL A 256 -26.93 -2.21 18.17
N GLN A 257 -25.72 -1.90 18.61
CA GLN A 257 -24.54 -1.69 17.75
C GLN A 257 -23.78 -3.01 17.67
N ILE A 258 -23.96 -3.74 16.58
CA ILE A 258 -23.53 -5.15 16.45
C ILE A 258 -21.99 -5.37 16.57
N TRP A 259 -21.19 -4.33 16.36
CA TRP A 259 -19.73 -4.38 16.51
C TRP A 259 -19.24 -3.88 17.89
N ALA A 260 -20.11 -3.30 18.71
CA ALA A 260 -19.77 -2.79 20.03
C ALA A 260 -20.16 -3.81 21.11
N ALA A 261 -19.16 -4.44 21.74
CA ALA A 261 -19.39 -5.46 22.77
C ALA A 261 -20.29 -4.99 23.90
N ARG A 262 -20.12 -3.76 24.38
CA ARG A 262 -20.98 -3.15 25.42
C ARG A 262 -22.42 -2.95 24.97
N SER A 263 -22.69 -2.80 23.68
CA SER A 263 -24.05 -2.70 23.17
C SER A 263 -24.73 -4.07 23.13
N ILE A 264 -23.99 -5.10 22.74
CA ILE A 264 -24.48 -6.50 22.76
C ILE A 264 -24.69 -6.96 24.20
N GLU A 265 -23.80 -6.57 25.13
CA GLU A 265 -23.96 -6.86 26.57
C GLU A 265 -25.35 -6.45 27.09
N LYS A 266 -25.87 -5.29 26.68
CA LYS A 266 -27.21 -4.83 27.09
C LYS A 266 -28.32 -5.77 26.61
N VAL A 267 -28.18 -6.34 25.40
CA VAL A 267 -29.13 -7.35 24.89
C VAL A 267 -29.07 -8.62 25.74
N PHE A 268 -27.87 -9.12 26.06
CA PHE A 268 -27.70 -10.30 26.89
C PHE A 268 -28.21 -10.09 28.32
N GLN A 269 -28.00 -8.92 28.90
CA GLN A 269 -28.54 -8.54 30.22
C GLN A 269 -30.07 -8.51 30.22
N HIS A 270 -30.69 -7.93 29.19
CA HIS A 270 -32.14 -7.90 29.02
C HIS A 270 -32.73 -9.30 28.92
N LEU A 271 -32.04 -10.20 28.23
CA LEU A 271 -32.46 -11.60 28.04
C LEU A 271 -32.06 -12.53 29.20
N HIS A 272 -31.37 -12.02 30.20
CA HIS A 272 -30.80 -12.80 31.31
C HIS A 272 -29.90 -13.96 30.87
N LEU A 273 -29.16 -13.75 29.76
CA LEU A 273 -28.26 -14.75 29.18
C LEU A 273 -26.83 -14.57 29.70
N PRO A 274 -26.12 -15.67 29.99
CA PRO A 274 -24.71 -15.62 30.37
C PRO A 274 -23.83 -15.26 29.14
N TYR A 275 -22.70 -14.60 29.40
CA TYR A 275 -21.70 -14.26 28.39
C TYR A 275 -20.29 -14.27 28.97
N GLU A 276 -19.32 -14.45 28.11
CA GLU A 276 -17.90 -14.49 28.46
C GLU A 276 -17.31 -13.09 28.64
N ARG A 277 -16.23 -13.00 29.43
CA ARG A 277 -15.43 -11.81 29.60
C ARG A 277 -13.97 -12.09 29.29
N THR A 278 -13.27 -11.09 28.79
CA THR A 278 -11.83 -11.18 28.50
C THR A 278 -11.03 -11.25 29.80
N GLU A 279 -10.06 -12.15 29.87
CA GLU A 279 -9.22 -12.36 31.08
C GLU A 279 -8.44 -11.09 31.48
N LYS A 280 -7.87 -10.36 30.49
CA LYS A 280 -7.01 -9.21 30.75
C LYS A 280 -7.75 -7.96 31.17
N THR A 281 -8.92 -7.67 30.62
CA THR A 281 -9.62 -6.39 30.80
C THR A 281 -10.99 -6.53 31.42
N ASN A 282 -11.44 -7.76 31.70
CA ASN A 282 -12.78 -8.07 32.17
C ASN A 282 -13.92 -7.44 31.31
N SER A 283 -13.64 -7.17 30.06
CA SER A 283 -14.60 -6.63 29.10
C SER A 283 -15.48 -7.73 28.52
N PRO A 284 -16.76 -7.47 28.17
CA PRO A 284 -17.63 -8.49 27.56
C PRO A 284 -17.02 -8.94 26.23
N SER A 285 -17.10 -10.26 25.98
CA SER A 285 -16.53 -10.92 24.80
C SER A 285 -17.61 -11.63 24.00
N PHE A 286 -17.83 -11.21 22.76
CA PHE A 286 -18.81 -11.79 21.84
C PHE A 286 -18.12 -12.19 20.53
N THR A 287 -17.39 -13.29 20.60
CA THR A 287 -16.68 -13.84 19.42
C THR A 287 -17.66 -14.35 18.38
N LYS A 288 -17.19 -14.51 17.13
CA LYS A 288 -18.01 -15.09 16.04
C LYS A 288 -18.52 -16.49 16.46
N ASN A 289 -17.63 -17.32 16.97
CA ASN A 289 -17.97 -18.68 17.39
C ASN A 289 -19.04 -18.68 18.47
N PHE A 290 -18.86 -17.93 19.54
CA PHE A 290 -19.83 -17.81 20.64
C PHE A 290 -21.23 -17.41 20.15
N LEU A 291 -21.32 -16.36 19.30
CA LEU A 291 -22.62 -15.89 18.79
C LEU A 291 -23.26 -16.88 17.81
N SER A 292 -22.47 -17.55 16.96
CA SER A 292 -23.01 -18.46 15.93
C SER A 292 -23.48 -19.80 16.48
N THR A 293 -22.89 -20.28 17.60
CA THR A 293 -23.26 -21.53 18.27
C THR A 293 -24.34 -21.37 19.32
N HIS A 294 -24.69 -20.13 19.68
CA HIS A 294 -25.68 -19.84 20.72
C HIS A 294 -27.11 -20.23 20.27
N GLU A 295 -27.87 -20.87 21.15
CA GLU A 295 -29.20 -21.40 20.79
C GLU A 295 -30.30 -20.34 20.71
N HIS A 296 -30.16 -19.24 21.46
CA HIS A 296 -31.20 -18.21 21.56
C HIS A 296 -31.43 -17.47 20.22
N PRO A 297 -32.69 -17.37 19.73
CA PRO A 297 -33.01 -16.79 18.41
C PRO A 297 -32.47 -15.37 18.19
N LEU A 298 -32.60 -14.49 19.19
CA LEU A 298 -32.11 -13.10 19.06
C LEU A 298 -30.58 -13.01 19.02
N VAL A 299 -29.86 -13.94 19.65
CA VAL A 299 -28.39 -14.02 19.54
C VAL A 299 -27.99 -14.46 18.13
N LYS A 300 -28.73 -15.42 17.53
CA LYS A 300 -28.56 -15.79 16.13
C LYS A 300 -28.83 -14.62 15.19
N CYS A 301 -29.81 -13.75 15.51
CA CYS A 301 -30.04 -12.50 14.75
C CYS A 301 -28.81 -11.57 14.80
N ILE A 302 -28.14 -11.43 15.95
CA ILE A 302 -26.92 -10.63 16.07
C ILE A 302 -25.78 -11.24 15.22
N ALA A 303 -25.59 -12.57 15.29
CA ALA A 303 -24.60 -13.28 14.47
C ALA A 303 -24.85 -13.07 12.98
N LYS A 304 -26.10 -13.25 12.54
CA LYS A 304 -26.51 -13.07 11.16
C LYS A 304 -26.39 -11.61 10.69
N ALA A 305 -26.79 -10.65 11.52
CA ALA A 305 -26.60 -9.23 11.22
C ALA A 305 -25.13 -8.83 11.02
N ARG A 306 -24.20 -9.38 11.82
CA ARG A 306 -22.74 -9.18 11.61
C ARG A 306 -22.27 -9.77 10.27
N GLU A 307 -22.71 -10.99 9.94
CA GLU A 307 -22.37 -11.63 8.67
C GLU A 307 -22.83 -10.77 7.48
N ILE A 308 -24.10 -10.37 7.48
CA ILE A 308 -24.73 -9.57 6.44
C ILE A 308 -24.08 -8.18 6.34
N ASN A 309 -23.88 -7.51 7.48
CA ASN A 309 -23.22 -6.21 7.52
C ASN A 309 -21.83 -6.29 6.88
N LYS A 310 -21.01 -7.29 7.28
CA LYS A 310 -19.68 -7.48 6.68
C LYS A 310 -19.77 -7.76 5.18
N ALA A 311 -20.75 -8.55 4.72
CA ALA A 311 -20.94 -8.85 3.32
C ALA A 311 -21.17 -7.59 2.48
N HIS A 312 -22.10 -6.71 2.87
CA HIS A 312 -22.46 -5.56 2.04
C HIS A 312 -21.63 -4.29 2.30
N THR A 313 -20.88 -4.22 3.42
CA THR A 313 -20.02 -3.05 3.70
C THR A 313 -18.57 -3.26 3.32
N THR A 314 -18.11 -4.52 3.26
CA THR A 314 -16.69 -4.85 3.02
C THR A 314 -16.46 -5.48 1.65
N PHE A 315 -17.39 -6.32 1.17
CA PHE A 315 -17.19 -7.12 -0.04
C PHE A 315 -18.03 -6.67 -1.24
N ILE A 316 -19.09 -5.91 -1.02
CA ILE A 316 -19.94 -5.31 -2.04
C ILE A 316 -19.98 -3.77 -1.83
#